data_8d6ab95f44e68ddf8d541144105e47fb
#
_entry.id   8d6ab95f44e68ddf8d541144105e47fb
#
_cell.length_a   1.000
_cell.length_b   1.000
_cell.length_c   1.000
_cell.angle_alpha   90.00
_cell.angle_beta   90.00
_cell.angle_gamma   90.00
#
_symmetry.space_group_name_H-M   'P 1'
#
loop_
_entity.id
_entity.type
_entity.pdbx_description
1 polymer ?
#
loop_
_entity_poly.entity_id
_entity_poly.type
_entity_poly.pdbx_seq_one_letter_code
_entity_poly.pdbx_strand_id
1 'polypeptide(L)'
;MPKKRANGEGSIRKRKDGRWEGRYTAGCDPTTGKPIHKSVLAKTQSEAKEKLKQAIAEAEKLDMSRAKSYTLGAWIKLWYEVYAEPRLREKTKDYYLNYIDNHIIPELGNTPLEKLTTIQIQKFYNDLQKSGRIQRYTHIKLKDKGLSTRVVRGIHTLLNNCLEQAVAERLLLANPAKGCRLPKLEKREMKILPEDKIGPYLVEAERRGLLAAFYLELTTGLRRGELLALLWTDLDAENMTISVNKQVNRINGELVVSQPKTPNSIRKLAIPQRAVELLVEEHGKHPHSPYLFVSPKTGTMFDPDSFRHTHEKILKAIGAEHIRFHDLRHTFATLSLKYGVDLSLIHI
;
A
#
# COMPACT_ATOMS: atom_id res chain seq x y z
N MET A 1 -30.25 -44.86 -37.51
CA MET A 1 -29.47 -43.62 -37.77
C MET A 1 -28.95 -43.08 -36.41
N PRO A 2 -27.69 -42.76 -36.25
CA PRO A 2 -27.23 -42.21 -34.98
C PRO A 2 -27.86 -40.81 -34.77
N LYS A 3 -28.48 -40.58 -33.61
CA LYS A 3 -29.06 -39.30 -33.21
C LYS A 3 -28.00 -38.18 -33.32
N LYS A 4 -28.28 -37.12 -34.08
CA LYS A 4 -27.46 -35.88 -34.07
C LYS A 4 -27.41 -35.35 -32.64
N ARG A 5 -26.19 -35.17 -32.11
CA ARG A 5 -26.00 -34.55 -30.81
C ARG A 5 -26.38 -33.08 -30.83
N ALA A 6 -26.85 -32.54 -29.70
CA ALA A 6 -27.17 -31.13 -29.58
C ALA A 6 -25.93 -30.24 -29.77
N ASN A 7 -26.12 -29.03 -30.30
CA ASN A 7 -25.03 -28.04 -30.41
C ASN A 7 -24.50 -27.73 -29.00
N GLY A 8 -23.17 -27.90 -28.80
CA GLY A 8 -22.52 -27.62 -27.50
C GLY A 8 -21.99 -28.87 -26.75
N GLU A 9 -22.52 -30.10 -27.06
CA GLU A 9 -22.12 -31.32 -26.32
C GLU A 9 -20.71 -31.86 -26.68
N GLY A 10 -19.98 -31.23 -27.59
CA GLY A 10 -18.67 -31.70 -28.05
C GLY A 10 -18.71 -33.02 -28.80
N SER A 11 -17.56 -33.53 -29.22
CA SER A 11 -17.41 -34.79 -29.92
C SER A 11 -16.38 -35.70 -29.26
N ILE A 12 -16.63 -37.00 -29.28
CA ILE A 12 -15.71 -38.03 -28.74
C ILE A 12 -15.33 -38.97 -29.87
N ARG A 13 -14.02 -39.22 -30.03
CA ARG A 13 -13.46 -40.14 -31.01
C ARG A 13 -12.31 -40.98 -30.39
N LYS A 14 -12.10 -42.17 -30.94
CA LYS A 14 -10.92 -42.96 -30.66
C LYS A 14 -9.79 -42.57 -31.60
N ARG A 15 -8.64 -42.30 -31.06
CA ARG A 15 -7.40 -41.95 -31.81
C ARG A 15 -6.66 -43.19 -32.28
N LYS A 16 -5.79 -43.01 -33.23
CA LYS A 16 -4.91 -44.11 -33.73
C LYS A 16 -3.98 -44.67 -32.69
N ASP A 17 -3.65 -43.86 -31.67
CA ASP A 17 -2.81 -44.26 -30.51
C ASP A 17 -3.58 -44.99 -29.43
N GLY A 18 -4.81 -45.40 -29.67
CA GLY A 18 -5.67 -46.17 -28.75
C GLY A 18 -6.40 -45.35 -27.69
N ARG A 19 -6.02 -44.08 -27.49
CA ARG A 19 -6.67 -43.17 -26.53
C ARG A 19 -7.98 -42.59 -27.07
N TRP A 20 -8.84 -42.16 -26.14
CA TRP A 20 -10.09 -41.47 -26.47
C TRP A 20 -9.88 -39.96 -26.35
N GLU A 21 -10.37 -39.23 -27.34
CA GLU A 21 -10.30 -37.75 -27.40
C GLU A 21 -11.72 -37.19 -27.40
N GLY A 22 -11.98 -36.31 -26.41
CA GLY A 22 -13.18 -35.45 -26.38
C GLY A 22 -12.81 -34.06 -26.87
N ARG A 23 -13.49 -33.57 -27.93
CA ARG A 23 -13.29 -32.24 -28.49
C ARG A 23 -14.49 -31.35 -28.23
N TYR A 24 -14.26 -30.11 -27.81
CA TYR A 24 -15.28 -29.11 -27.53
C TYR A 24 -14.87 -27.72 -28.00
N THR A 25 -15.84 -26.83 -28.14
CA THR A 25 -15.60 -25.40 -28.44
C THR A 25 -15.48 -24.65 -27.11
N ALA A 26 -14.36 -24.05 -26.88
CA ALA A 26 -14.08 -23.30 -25.64
C ALA A 26 -14.37 -21.79 -25.71
N GLY A 27 -14.97 -21.34 -26.83
CA GLY A 27 -15.28 -19.93 -27.13
C GLY A 27 -15.00 -19.58 -28.58
N CYS A 28 -15.11 -18.30 -28.96
CA CYS A 28 -14.76 -17.78 -30.26
C CYS A 28 -13.61 -16.77 -30.15
N ASP A 29 -12.75 -16.73 -31.14
CA ASP A 29 -11.69 -15.73 -31.26
C ASP A 29 -12.30 -14.34 -31.52
N PRO A 30 -12.06 -13.34 -30.66
CA PRO A 30 -12.71 -12.02 -30.78
C PRO A 30 -12.30 -11.24 -32.03
N THR A 31 -11.14 -11.54 -32.61
CA THR A 31 -10.60 -10.83 -33.78
C THR A 31 -11.09 -11.45 -35.06
N THR A 32 -11.20 -12.80 -35.13
CA THR A 32 -11.51 -13.53 -36.33
C THR A 32 -12.89 -14.17 -36.35
N GLY A 33 -13.63 -14.17 -35.23
CA GLY A 33 -14.91 -14.82 -35.05
C GLY A 33 -14.88 -16.36 -35.12
N LYS A 34 -13.69 -16.97 -35.30
CA LYS A 34 -13.54 -18.42 -35.47
C LYS A 34 -13.65 -19.15 -34.12
N PRO A 35 -14.31 -20.33 -34.08
CA PRO A 35 -14.43 -21.12 -32.85
C PRO A 35 -13.09 -21.67 -32.40
N ILE A 36 -12.80 -21.51 -31.12
CA ILE A 36 -11.61 -22.06 -30.48
C ILE A 36 -11.91 -23.47 -29.97
N HIS A 37 -11.26 -24.47 -30.56
CA HIS A 37 -11.44 -25.86 -30.19
C HIS A 37 -10.37 -26.32 -29.18
N LYS A 38 -10.78 -27.01 -28.12
CA LYS A 38 -9.91 -27.71 -27.17
C LYS A 38 -10.27 -29.21 -27.14
N SER A 39 -9.31 -30.03 -26.67
CA SER A 39 -9.55 -31.48 -26.53
C SER A 39 -9.03 -31.98 -25.19
N VAL A 40 -9.73 -33.00 -24.65
CA VAL A 40 -9.34 -33.78 -23.48
C VAL A 40 -9.01 -35.20 -23.90
N LEU A 41 -8.02 -35.82 -23.27
CA LEU A 41 -7.58 -37.19 -23.57
C LEU A 41 -7.85 -38.10 -22.36
N ALA A 42 -8.27 -39.35 -22.67
CA ALA A 42 -8.52 -40.37 -21.66
C ALA A 42 -8.18 -41.78 -22.17
N LYS A 43 -8.00 -42.72 -21.28
CA LYS A 43 -7.74 -44.14 -21.62
C LYS A 43 -9.02 -44.85 -22.02
N THR A 44 -10.17 -44.51 -21.45
CA THR A 44 -11.48 -45.13 -21.73
C THR A 44 -12.44 -44.08 -22.28
N GLN A 45 -13.51 -44.59 -22.97
CA GLN A 45 -14.56 -43.76 -23.51
C GLN A 45 -15.38 -43.06 -22.39
N SER A 46 -15.65 -43.80 -21.29
CA SER A 46 -16.40 -43.25 -20.15
C SER A 46 -15.63 -42.09 -19.49
N GLU A 47 -14.35 -42.29 -19.23
CA GLU A 47 -13.48 -41.26 -18.67
C GLU A 47 -13.37 -40.02 -19.62
N ALA A 48 -13.29 -40.24 -20.93
CA ALA A 48 -13.29 -39.14 -21.90
C ALA A 48 -14.59 -38.35 -21.88
N LYS A 49 -15.74 -39.02 -21.71
CA LYS A 49 -17.07 -38.41 -21.62
C LYS A 49 -17.20 -37.52 -20.36
N GLU A 50 -16.70 -38.02 -19.24
CA GLU A 50 -16.73 -37.32 -17.95
C GLU A 50 -15.81 -36.10 -17.93
N LYS A 51 -14.57 -36.26 -18.38
CA LYS A 51 -13.61 -35.16 -18.57
C LYS A 51 -14.14 -34.12 -19.57
N LEU A 52 -14.79 -34.53 -20.66
CA LEU A 52 -15.38 -33.62 -21.64
C LEU A 52 -16.51 -32.81 -20.99
N LYS A 53 -17.40 -33.44 -20.24
CA LYS A 53 -18.49 -32.76 -19.52
C LYS A 53 -17.98 -31.74 -18.53
N GLN A 54 -16.95 -32.09 -17.76
CA GLN A 54 -16.29 -31.15 -16.84
C GLN A 54 -15.63 -30.00 -17.57
N ALA A 55 -14.88 -30.27 -18.66
CA ALA A 55 -14.21 -29.25 -19.44
C ALA A 55 -15.17 -28.28 -20.15
N ILE A 56 -16.36 -28.75 -20.60
CA ILE A 56 -17.42 -27.90 -21.17
C ILE A 56 -17.97 -26.99 -20.04
N ALA A 57 -18.33 -27.55 -18.90
CA ALA A 57 -18.85 -26.79 -17.77
C ALA A 57 -17.84 -25.74 -17.23
N GLU A 58 -16.55 -26.05 -17.28
CA GLU A 58 -15.49 -25.09 -16.96
C GLU A 58 -15.35 -24.02 -18.03
N ALA A 59 -15.44 -24.38 -19.31
CA ALA A 59 -15.38 -23.41 -20.42
C ALA A 59 -16.59 -22.46 -20.44
N GLU A 60 -17.79 -22.93 -20.06
CA GLU A 60 -18.96 -22.07 -19.88
C GLU A 60 -18.81 -21.06 -18.73
N LYS A 61 -17.99 -21.40 -17.74
CA LYS A 61 -17.65 -20.49 -16.64
C LYS A 61 -16.57 -19.46 -17.00
N LEU A 62 -15.80 -19.69 -18.06
CA LEU A 62 -14.73 -18.80 -18.51
C LEU A 62 -15.11 -18.10 -19.81
N ASP A 63 -14.91 -16.78 -19.86
CA ASP A 63 -14.87 -16.07 -21.14
C ASP A 63 -13.50 -16.25 -21.80
N MET A 64 -13.27 -17.45 -22.34
CA MET A 64 -11.99 -17.85 -22.94
C MET A 64 -11.59 -17.01 -24.16
N SER A 65 -12.54 -16.31 -24.78
CA SER A 65 -12.24 -15.39 -25.87
C SER A 65 -11.48 -14.15 -25.38
N ARG A 66 -11.84 -13.68 -24.19
CA ARG A 66 -11.21 -12.52 -23.54
C ARG A 66 -9.93 -12.91 -22.77
N ALA A 67 -9.91 -14.07 -22.12
CA ALA A 67 -8.77 -14.52 -21.32
C ALA A 67 -7.48 -14.68 -22.15
N LYS A 68 -7.60 -15.13 -23.39
CA LYS A 68 -6.44 -15.28 -24.31
C LYS A 68 -5.84 -13.97 -24.79
N SER A 69 -6.56 -12.87 -24.69
CA SER A 69 -6.11 -11.56 -25.17
C SER A 69 -5.23 -10.81 -24.18
N TYR A 70 -5.15 -11.26 -22.91
CA TYR A 70 -4.40 -10.54 -21.88
C TYR A 70 -3.15 -11.28 -21.43
N THR A 71 -2.04 -10.54 -21.42
CA THR A 71 -0.91 -10.84 -20.53
C THR A 71 -1.22 -10.27 -19.14
N LEU A 72 -0.51 -10.72 -18.11
CA LEU A 72 -0.65 -10.13 -16.78
C LEU A 72 -0.39 -8.61 -16.79
N GLY A 73 0.63 -8.16 -17.55
CA GLY A 73 0.96 -6.75 -17.67
C GLY A 73 -0.14 -5.91 -18.31
N ALA A 74 -0.78 -6.42 -19.36
CA ALA A 74 -1.92 -5.74 -19.99
C ALA A 74 -3.14 -5.70 -19.05
N TRP A 75 -3.45 -6.82 -18.40
CA TRP A 75 -4.56 -6.89 -17.46
C TRP A 75 -4.38 -6.01 -16.24
N ILE A 76 -3.20 -6.00 -15.60
CA ILE A 76 -2.98 -5.24 -14.38
C ILE A 76 -3.05 -3.72 -14.61
N LYS A 77 -2.63 -3.24 -15.79
CA LYS A 77 -2.78 -1.84 -16.18
C LYS A 77 -4.24 -1.47 -16.35
N LEU A 78 -4.99 -2.27 -17.11
CA LEU A 78 -6.44 -2.07 -17.30
C LEU A 78 -7.19 -2.13 -15.96
N TRP A 79 -6.87 -3.12 -15.11
CA TRP A 79 -7.43 -3.23 -13.78
C TRP A 79 -7.12 -2.01 -12.91
N TYR A 80 -5.89 -1.51 -12.97
CA TYR A 80 -5.50 -0.33 -12.22
C TYR A 80 -6.34 0.89 -12.64
N GLU A 81 -6.40 1.18 -13.92
CA GLU A 81 -7.13 2.32 -14.48
C GLU A 81 -8.64 2.27 -14.17
N VAL A 82 -9.27 1.11 -14.38
CA VAL A 82 -10.73 0.98 -14.29
C VAL A 82 -11.21 0.74 -12.85
N TYR A 83 -10.52 -0.12 -12.09
CA TYR A 83 -11.05 -0.59 -10.80
C TYR A 83 -10.34 0.00 -9.59
N ALA A 84 -9.02 0.25 -9.69
CA ALA A 84 -8.23 0.65 -8.54
C ALA A 84 -8.08 2.17 -8.43
N GLU A 85 -7.61 2.83 -9.46
CA GLU A 85 -7.27 4.26 -9.45
C GLU A 85 -8.40 5.18 -8.97
N PRO A 86 -9.67 5.01 -9.40
CA PRO A 86 -10.76 5.92 -8.99
C PRO A 86 -11.07 5.90 -7.49
N ARG A 87 -10.64 4.83 -6.79
CA ARG A 87 -10.90 4.60 -5.36
C ARG A 87 -9.70 4.88 -4.48
N LEU A 88 -8.53 5.08 -5.08
CA LEU A 88 -7.28 5.24 -4.35
C LEU A 88 -6.96 6.71 -4.09
N ARG A 89 -6.34 6.97 -2.93
CA ARG A 89 -5.73 8.27 -2.65
C ARG A 89 -4.41 8.39 -3.39
N GLU A 90 -4.01 9.62 -3.76
CA GLU A 90 -2.82 9.91 -4.56
C GLU A 90 -1.56 9.16 -4.10
N LYS A 91 -1.25 9.21 -2.80
CA LYS A 91 -0.10 8.49 -2.27
C LYS A 91 -0.17 6.96 -2.43
N THR A 92 -1.36 6.39 -2.43
CA THR A 92 -1.55 4.95 -2.67
C THR A 92 -1.42 4.62 -4.15
N LYS A 93 -1.85 5.53 -5.04
CA LYS A 93 -1.62 5.43 -6.48
C LYS A 93 -0.12 5.32 -6.79
N ASP A 94 0.71 6.19 -6.18
CA ASP A 94 2.18 6.13 -6.33
C ASP A 94 2.75 4.77 -5.93
N TYR A 95 2.29 4.20 -4.80
CA TYR A 95 2.74 2.87 -4.38
C TYR A 95 2.30 1.78 -5.36
N TYR A 96 1.08 1.84 -5.86
CA TYR A 96 0.55 0.85 -6.79
C TYR A 96 1.30 0.90 -8.11
N LEU A 97 1.49 2.07 -8.70
CA LEU A 97 2.27 2.27 -9.92
C LEU A 97 3.72 1.79 -9.73
N ASN A 98 4.34 2.14 -8.60
CA ASN A 98 5.69 1.67 -8.29
C ASN A 98 5.76 0.13 -8.23
N TYR A 99 4.78 -0.55 -7.62
CA TYR A 99 4.74 -2.01 -7.56
C TYR A 99 4.49 -2.64 -8.92
N ILE A 100 3.61 -2.05 -9.71
CA ILE A 100 3.26 -2.52 -11.06
C ILE A 100 4.45 -2.39 -12.00
N ASP A 101 4.97 -1.16 -12.16
CA ASP A 101 5.94 -0.84 -13.20
C ASP A 101 7.35 -1.33 -12.87
N ASN A 102 7.74 -1.29 -11.60
CA ASN A 102 9.10 -1.61 -11.19
C ASN A 102 9.30 -3.05 -10.71
N HIS A 103 8.24 -3.78 -10.39
CA HIS A 103 8.37 -5.13 -9.85
C HIS A 103 7.54 -6.17 -10.60
N ILE A 104 6.23 -5.92 -10.81
CA ILE A 104 5.34 -6.95 -11.36
C ILE A 104 5.54 -7.09 -12.88
N ILE A 105 5.50 -5.98 -13.62
CA ILE A 105 5.59 -6.00 -15.08
C ILE A 105 6.95 -6.54 -15.57
N PRO A 106 8.10 -6.14 -15.02
CA PRO A 106 9.39 -6.66 -15.49
C PRO A 106 9.52 -8.19 -15.37
N GLU A 107 8.96 -8.78 -14.31
CA GLU A 107 9.14 -10.21 -14.02
C GLU A 107 8.00 -11.10 -14.54
N LEU A 108 6.77 -10.62 -14.43
CA LEU A 108 5.57 -11.43 -14.72
C LEU A 108 4.72 -10.86 -15.85
N GLY A 109 4.98 -9.62 -16.30
CA GLY A 109 4.10 -8.88 -17.20
C GLY A 109 3.84 -9.55 -18.55
N ASN A 110 4.82 -10.26 -19.10
CA ASN A 110 4.71 -10.97 -20.38
C ASN A 110 4.02 -12.34 -20.26
N THR A 111 3.72 -12.79 -19.04
CA THR A 111 3.06 -14.08 -18.83
C THR A 111 1.60 -13.99 -19.26
N PRO A 112 1.11 -14.86 -20.15
CA PRO A 112 -0.32 -14.95 -20.46
C PRO A 112 -1.10 -15.21 -19.17
N LEU A 113 -2.18 -14.46 -18.96
CA LEU A 113 -2.95 -14.51 -17.72
C LEU A 113 -3.43 -15.92 -17.38
N GLU A 114 -3.89 -16.66 -18.39
CA GLU A 114 -4.34 -18.06 -18.27
C GLU A 114 -3.23 -19.06 -17.87
N LYS A 115 -1.96 -18.71 -18.09
CA LYS A 115 -0.79 -19.56 -17.80
C LYS A 115 -0.09 -19.20 -16.48
N LEU A 116 -0.57 -18.17 -15.80
CA LEU A 116 0.02 -17.74 -14.54
C LEU A 116 -0.26 -18.77 -13.43
N THR A 117 0.80 -19.26 -12.81
CA THR A 117 0.73 -20.30 -11.78
C THR A 117 1.13 -19.81 -10.40
N THR A 118 0.63 -20.45 -9.35
CA THR A 118 1.03 -20.17 -7.95
C THR A 118 2.54 -20.31 -7.75
N ILE A 119 3.19 -21.28 -8.42
CA ILE A 119 4.64 -21.50 -8.32
C ILE A 119 5.42 -20.31 -8.89
N GLN A 120 5.00 -19.75 -10.03
CA GLN A 120 5.65 -18.56 -10.61
C GLN A 120 5.53 -17.35 -9.68
N ILE A 121 4.33 -17.12 -9.12
CA ILE A 121 4.10 -16.02 -8.17
C ILE A 121 4.91 -16.22 -6.89
N GLN A 122 4.96 -17.46 -6.35
CA GLN A 122 5.77 -17.75 -5.17
C GLN A 122 7.25 -17.50 -5.40
N LYS A 123 7.77 -17.95 -6.56
CA LYS A 123 9.17 -17.70 -6.95
C LYS A 123 9.45 -16.20 -7.04
N PHE A 124 8.58 -15.45 -7.69
CA PHE A 124 8.65 -13.99 -7.76
C PHE A 124 8.75 -13.34 -6.37
N TYR A 125 7.92 -13.73 -5.39
CA TYR A 125 8.01 -13.17 -4.03
C TYR A 125 9.33 -13.53 -3.34
N ASN A 126 9.84 -14.74 -3.55
CA ASN A 126 11.12 -15.16 -3.00
C ASN A 126 12.28 -14.35 -3.61
N ASP A 127 12.23 -14.08 -4.90
CA ASP A 127 13.25 -13.30 -5.61
C ASP A 127 13.20 -11.82 -5.20
N LEU A 128 12.01 -11.26 -4.99
CA LEU A 128 11.86 -9.92 -4.43
C LEU A 128 12.51 -9.78 -3.05
N GLN A 129 12.41 -10.80 -2.19
CA GLN A 129 13.06 -10.79 -0.88
C GLN A 129 14.58 -10.86 -0.96
N LYS A 130 15.14 -11.53 -1.99
CA LYS A 130 16.59 -11.69 -2.15
C LYS A 130 17.24 -10.49 -2.84
N SER A 131 16.61 -9.97 -3.89
CA SER A 131 17.24 -9.01 -4.80
C SER A 131 16.29 -7.98 -5.41
N GLY A 132 15.05 -7.85 -4.88
CA GLY A 132 14.04 -6.99 -5.47
C GLY A 132 14.27 -5.48 -5.28
N ARG A 133 15.31 -5.05 -4.57
CA ARG A 133 15.55 -3.62 -4.32
C ARG A 133 16.19 -2.97 -5.54
N ILE A 134 15.52 -1.95 -6.07
CA ILE A 134 16.02 -1.18 -7.22
C ILE A 134 16.98 -0.11 -6.72
N GLN A 135 18.18 -0.11 -7.27
CA GLN A 135 19.17 0.91 -6.98
C GLN A 135 18.88 2.16 -7.80
N ARG A 136 18.38 3.20 -7.13
CA ARG A 136 18.07 4.49 -7.78
C ARG A 136 19.28 5.40 -7.93
N TYR A 137 20.29 5.25 -7.06
CA TYR A 137 21.47 6.09 -7.03
C TYR A 137 22.74 5.25 -7.07
N THR A 138 23.57 5.45 -8.06
CA THR A 138 24.81 4.67 -8.29
C THR A 138 25.88 4.89 -7.23
N HIS A 139 25.88 6.07 -6.58
CA HIS A 139 26.84 6.42 -5.53
C HIS A 139 26.48 5.85 -4.14
N ILE A 140 25.29 5.28 -3.97
CA ILE A 140 24.86 4.67 -2.70
C ILE A 140 24.94 3.15 -2.83
N LYS A 141 25.87 2.51 -2.13
CA LYS A 141 25.90 1.04 -2.04
C LYS A 141 24.72 0.56 -1.17
N LEU A 142 23.85 -0.24 -1.75
CA LEU A 142 22.78 -0.90 -1.02
C LEU A 142 23.37 -1.94 -0.06
N LYS A 143 23.12 -1.77 1.24
CA LYS A 143 23.51 -2.77 2.26
C LYS A 143 22.68 -4.06 2.14
N ASP A 144 21.44 -3.92 1.72
CA ASP A 144 20.49 -5.01 1.53
C ASP A 144 19.90 -4.90 0.11
N LYS A 145 19.93 -5.98 -0.64
CA LYS A 145 19.42 -6.07 -2.01
C LYS A 145 17.94 -6.50 -2.06
N GLY A 146 17.42 -7.05 -0.96
CA GLY A 146 16.06 -7.54 -0.87
C GLY A 146 15.04 -6.46 -0.50
N LEU A 147 13.78 -6.70 -0.87
CA LEU A 147 12.67 -5.91 -0.38
C LEU A 147 12.25 -6.35 1.03
N SER A 148 11.80 -5.39 1.84
CA SER A 148 11.27 -5.73 3.15
C SER A 148 10.00 -6.59 3.03
N THR A 149 9.78 -7.46 4.03
CA THR A 149 8.57 -8.28 4.15
C THR A 149 7.28 -7.47 3.96
N ARG A 150 7.22 -6.24 4.48
CA ARG A 150 6.05 -5.37 4.34
C ARG A 150 5.79 -4.97 2.89
N VAL A 151 6.83 -4.67 2.12
CA VAL A 151 6.72 -4.32 0.70
C VAL A 151 6.28 -5.53 -0.12
N VAL A 152 6.88 -6.70 0.09
CA VAL A 152 6.47 -7.95 -0.59
C VAL A 152 5.00 -8.29 -0.31
N ARG A 153 4.54 -8.11 0.92
CA ARG A 153 3.12 -8.29 1.27
C ARG A 153 2.22 -7.24 0.62
N GLY A 154 2.69 -6.00 0.47
CA GLY A 154 1.98 -4.95 -0.27
C GLY A 154 1.81 -5.30 -1.75
N ILE A 155 2.86 -5.79 -2.39
CA ILE A 155 2.83 -6.29 -3.78
C ILE A 155 1.87 -7.48 -3.91
N HIS A 156 1.91 -8.43 -2.95
CA HIS A 156 0.95 -9.53 -2.92
C HIS A 156 -0.49 -9.04 -2.83
N THR A 157 -0.79 -8.10 -1.92
CA THR A 157 -2.15 -7.57 -1.75
C THR A 157 -2.67 -6.95 -3.05
N LEU A 158 -1.84 -6.17 -3.74
CA LEU A 158 -2.20 -5.59 -5.03
C LEU A 158 -2.45 -6.68 -6.08
N LEU A 159 -1.50 -7.61 -6.25
CA LEU A 159 -1.59 -8.68 -7.24
C LEU A 159 -2.78 -9.60 -6.96
N ASN A 160 -3.03 -9.94 -5.69
CA ASN A 160 -4.18 -10.73 -5.28
C ASN A 160 -5.50 -10.05 -5.64
N ASN A 161 -5.65 -8.74 -5.38
CA ASN A 161 -6.86 -8.00 -5.71
C ASN A 161 -7.08 -7.92 -7.23
N CYS A 162 -6.01 -7.69 -8.00
CA CYS A 162 -6.05 -7.69 -9.45
C CYS A 162 -6.50 -9.05 -10.02
N LEU A 163 -5.98 -10.15 -9.48
CA LEU A 163 -6.33 -11.50 -9.92
C LEU A 163 -7.71 -11.95 -9.42
N GLU A 164 -8.18 -11.48 -8.26
CA GLU A 164 -9.58 -11.67 -7.84
C GLU A 164 -10.55 -11.01 -8.84
N GLN A 165 -10.23 -9.80 -9.28
CA GLN A 165 -11.05 -9.16 -10.31
C GLN A 165 -11.01 -9.95 -11.62
N ALA A 166 -9.87 -10.52 -12.01
CA ALA A 166 -9.79 -11.38 -13.19
C ALA A 166 -10.69 -12.63 -13.08
N VAL A 167 -10.84 -13.18 -11.87
CA VAL A 167 -11.79 -14.26 -11.59
C VAL A 167 -13.23 -13.76 -11.71
N ALA A 168 -13.54 -12.60 -11.14
CA ALA A 168 -14.88 -11.98 -11.24
C ALA A 168 -15.27 -11.68 -12.70
N GLU A 169 -14.31 -11.24 -13.52
CA GLU A 169 -14.49 -11.02 -14.98
C GLU A 169 -14.46 -12.32 -15.81
N ARG A 170 -14.37 -13.47 -15.16
CA ARG A 170 -14.29 -14.80 -15.81
C ARG A 170 -13.07 -14.98 -16.74
N LEU A 171 -12.01 -14.21 -16.51
CA LEU A 171 -10.72 -14.37 -17.21
C LEU A 171 -9.87 -15.49 -16.60
N LEU A 172 -10.11 -15.82 -15.34
CA LEU A 172 -9.46 -16.90 -14.60
C LEU A 172 -10.52 -17.75 -13.89
N LEU A 173 -10.26 -19.05 -13.77
CA LEU A 173 -11.09 -19.96 -12.96
C LEU A 173 -10.87 -19.77 -11.46
N ALA A 174 -9.62 -19.54 -11.08
CA ALA A 174 -9.20 -19.35 -9.69
C ALA A 174 -8.02 -18.40 -9.64
N ASN A 175 -7.90 -17.71 -8.52
CA ASN A 175 -6.79 -16.81 -8.28
C ASN A 175 -5.52 -17.57 -7.86
N PRO A 176 -4.46 -17.59 -8.69
CA PRO A 176 -3.23 -18.32 -8.37
C PRO A 176 -2.42 -17.69 -7.22
N ALA A 177 -2.68 -16.43 -6.84
CA ALA A 177 -1.99 -15.79 -5.73
C ALA A 177 -2.45 -16.30 -4.35
N LYS A 178 -3.68 -16.82 -4.23
CA LYS A 178 -4.23 -17.33 -2.95
C LYS A 178 -3.42 -18.48 -2.34
N GLY A 179 -2.78 -19.30 -3.16
CA GLY A 179 -1.96 -20.42 -2.70
C GLY A 179 -0.55 -20.05 -2.23
N CYS A 180 -0.15 -18.78 -2.35
CA CYS A 180 1.20 -18.34 -2.02
C CYS A 180 1.42 -18.21 -0.51
N ARG A 181 2.62 -18.60 -0.07
CA ARG A 181 3.08 -18.43 1.31
C ARG A 181 3.84 -17.12 1.44
N LEU A 182 3.34 -16.22 2.28
CA LEU A 182 3.96 -14.92 2.50
C LEU A 182 4.95 -14.98 3.68
N PRO A 183 6.04 -14.19 3.60
CA PRO A 183 6.98 -14.08 4.70
C PRO A 183 6.28 -13.52 5.96
N LYS A 184 6.69 -13.99 7.15
CA LYS A 184 6.14 -13.52 8.42
C LYS A 184 6.56 -12.08 8.68
N LEU A 185 5.61 -11.26 9.16
CA LEU A 185 5.92 -9.95 9.68
C LEU A 185 6.57 -10.11 11.06
N GLU A 186 7.77 -9.62 11.19
CA GLU A 186 8.40 -9.48 12.50
C GLU A 186 7.71 -8.35 13.27
N LYS A 187 7.28 -8.64 14.48
CA LYS A 187 6.84 -7.61 15.42
C LYS A 187 8.08 -6.84 15.84
N ARG A 188 8.12 -5.55 15.51
CA ARG A 188 9.14 -4.65 16.06
C ARG A 188 8.58 -4.03 17.33
N GLU A 189 9.36 -4.05 18.38
CA GLU A 189 9.04 -3.30 19.59
C GLU A 189 8.94 -1.81 19.26
N MET A 190 7.94 -1.17 19.86
CA MET A 190 7.80 0.27 19.75
C MET A 190 8.86 0.93 20.63
N LYS A 191 9.70 1.73 20.01
CA LYS A 191 10.67 2.55 20.73
C LYS A 191 10.02 3.86 21.16
N ILE A 192 10.34 4.32 22.35
CA ILE A 192 9.91 5.62 22.88
C ILE A 192 11.13 6.46 23.21
N LEU A 193 10.97 7.77 23.27
CA LEU A 193 11.99 8.64 23.84
C LEU A 193 12.03 8.42 25.37
N PRO A 194 13.17 8.03 25.96
CA PRO A 194 13.27 7.87 27.40
C PRO A 194 12.96 9.18 28.12
N GLU A 195 12.35 9.08 29.30
CA GLU A 195 11.88 10.24 30.06
C GLU A 195 13.01 11.20 30.42
N ASP A 196 14.19 10.66 30.81
CA ASP A 196 15.40 11.42 31.08
C ASP A 196 15.96 12.17 29.87
N LYS A 197 15.57 11.79 28.66
CA LYS A 197 15.97 12.44 27.40
C LYS A 197 15.01 13.52 26.94
N ILE A 198 13.81 13.66 27.52
CA ILE A 198 12.81 14.65 27.10
C ILE A 198 13.30 16.07 27.34
N GLY A 199 13.84 16.37 28.55
CA GLY A 199 14.40 17.68 28.84
C GLY A 199 15.53 18.08 27.89
N PRO A 200 16.59 17.27 27.75
CA PRO A 200 17.65 17.50 26.75
C PRO A 200 17.15 17.65 25.33
N TYR A 201 16.12 16.88 24.94
CA TYR A 201 15.50 16.95 23.61
C TYR A 201 14.85 18.31 23.36
N LEU A 202 14.08 18.83 24.31
CA LEU A 202 13.43 20.13 24.21
C LEU A 202 14.44 21.29 24.21
N VAL A 203 15.48 21.23 25.03
CA VAL A 203 16.57 22.21 25.03
C VAL A 203 17.27 22.27 23.66
N GLU A 204 17.57 21.11 23.06
CA GLU A 204 18.17 21.10 21.72
C GLU A 204 17.19 21.54 20.63
N ALA A 205 15.87 21.26 20.81
CA ALA A 205 14.83 21.80 19.93
C ALA A 205 14.72 23.33 20.00
N GLU A 206 14.85 23.90 21.20
CA GLU A 206 14.89 25.35 21.43
C GLU A 206 16.08 25.99 20.73
N ARG A 207 17.27 25.41 20.88
CA ARG A 207 18.50 25.87 20.19
C ARG A 207 18.34 25.92 18.68
N ARG A 208 17.43 25.09 18.12
CA ARG A 208 17.10 25.04 16.68
C ARG A 208 15.90 25.89 16.30
N GLY A 209 15.30 26.62 17.24
CA GLY A 209 14.12 27.45 17.02
C GLY A 209 12.84 26.64 16.76
N LEU A 210 12.74 25.41 17.30
CA LEU A 210 11.61 24.50 17.08
C LEU A 210 10.99 23.98 18.37
N LEU A 211 11.23 24.69 19.50
CA LEU A 211 10.70 24.29 20.81
C LEU A 211 9.18 24.13 20.77
N ALA A 212 8.46 25.13 20.26
CA ALA A 212 7.00 25.13 20.21
C ALA A 212 6.44 23.90 19.48
N ALA A 213 7.05 23.53 18.33
CA ALA A 213 6.60 22.41 17.52
C ALA A 213 6.82 21.07 18.24
N PHE A 214 7.99 20.82 18.80
CA PHE A 214 8.31 19.55 19.47
C PHE A 214 7.64 19.45 20.85
N TYR A 215 7.44 20.57 21.53
CA TYR A 215 6.68 20.61 22.77
C TYR A 215 5.22 20.22 22.52
N LEU A 216 4.59 20.82 21.49
CA LEU A 216 3.22 20.49 21.11
C LEU A 216 3.10 19.01 20.70
N GLU A 217 4.06 18.47 19.94
CA GLU A 217 4.09 17.06 19.57
C GLU A 217 4.13 16.13 20.79
N LEU A 218 5.01 16.39 21.74
CA LEU A 218 5.19 15.59 22.95
C LEU A 218 4.02 15.71 23.93
N THR A 219 3.22 16.76 23.86
CA THR A 219 2.06 16.98 24.74
C THR A 219 0.72 16.61 24.10
N THR A 220 0.68 16.38 22.78
CA THR A 220 -0.56 16.07 22.06
C THR A 220 -0.50 14.78 21.26
N GLY A 221 0.71 14.31 20.94
CA GLY A 221 0.92 13.14 20.11
C GLY A 221 0.31 13.28 18.70
N LEU A 222 0.34 14.45 18.10
CA LEU A 222 -0.15 14.70 16.74
C LEU A 222 0.62 13.86 15.72
N ARG A 223 -0.01 13.49 14.62
CA ARG A 223 0.75 12.94 13.50
C ARG A 223 1.57 14.06 12.85
N ARG A 224 2.80 13.77 12.40
CA ARG A 224 3.70 14.76 11.76
C ARG A 224 2.99 15.63 10.73
N GLY A 225 2.18 15.02 9.84
CA GLY A 225 1.45 15.77 8.82
C GLY A 225 0.30 16.61 9.38
N GLU A 226 -0.29 16.24 10.50
CA GLU A 226 -1.28 17.04 11.23
C GLU A 226 -0.59 18.25 11.87
N LEU A 227 0.49 18.02 12.61
CA LEU A 227 1.29 19.07 13.25
C LEU A 227 1.72 20.17 12.28
N LEU A 228 2.31 19.78 11.14
CA LEU A 228 2.86 20.71 10.17
C LEU A 228 1.82 21.41 9.30
N ALA A 229 0.58 20.92 9.29
CA ALA A 229 -0.53 21.54 8.57
C ALA A 229 -1.33 22.54 9.41
N LEU A 230 -1.00 22.71 10.69
CA LEU A 230 -1.71 23.63 11.59
C LEU A 230 -1.55 25.07 11.14
N LEU A 231 -2.65 25.80 11.20
CA LEU A 231 -2.74 27.24 10.96
C LEU A 231 -3.03 27.97 12.28
N TRP A 232 -2.79 29.26 12.31
CA TRP A 232 -3.14 30.11 13.46
C TRP A 232 -4.64 30.06 13.78
N THR A 233 -5.47 29.94 12.75
CA THR A 233 -6.93 29.79 12.88
C THR A 233 -7.37 28.48 13.50
N ASP A 234 -6.49 27.51 13.65
CA ASP A 234 -6.77 26.23 14.31
C ASP A 234 -6.54 26.30 15.84
N LEU A 235 -5.81 27.32 16.30
CA LEU A 235 -5.55 27.55 17.73
C LEU A 235 -6.64 28.43 18.35
N ASP A 236 -7.25 27.93 19.41
CA ASP A 236 -8.13 28.64 20.31
C ASP A 236 -7.37 28.86 21.63
N ALA A 237 -6.71 30.00 21.75
CA ALA A 237 -5.83 30.29 22.88
C ALA A 237 -6.62 30.51 24.18
N GLU A 238 -7.83 31.02 24.10
CA GLU A 238 -8.69 31.28 25.29
C GLU A 238 -9.16 29.95 25.90
N ASN A 239 -9.60 28.99 25.06
CA ASN A 239 -10.05 27.68 25.49
C ASN A 239 -8.92 26.66 25.56
N MET A 240 -7.68 27.04 25.28
CA MET A 240 -6.50 26.17 25.27
C MET A 240 -6.73 24.89 24.42
N THR A 241 -7.23 25.04 23.20
CA THR A 241 -7.51 23.92 22.29
C THR A 241 -6.93 24.13 20.89
N ILE A 242 -6.64 23.02 20.23
CA ILE A 242 -6.24 22.97 18.82
C ILE A 242 -7.20 22.10 18.03
N SER A 243 -7.65 22.62 16.89
CA SER A 243 -8.49 21.90 15.92
C SER A 243 -7.61 21.16 14.89
N VAL A 244 -7.75 19.84 14.83
CA VAL A 244 -7.04 18.99 13.87
C VAL A 244 -8.04 18.56 12.78
N ASN A 245 -7.97 19.19 11.61
CA ASN A 245 -8.91 18.98 10.49
C ASN A 245 -8.21 18.79 9.14
N LYS A 246 -6.88 18.85 9.11
CA LYS A 246 -6.06 18.73 7.90
C LYS A 246 -4.74 18.04 8.20
N GLN A 247 -4.07 17.59 7.14
CA GLN A 247 -2.72 17.04 7.19
C GLN A 247 -1.95 17.41 5.91
N VAL A 248 -0.64 17.56 6.00
CA VAL A 248 0.25 17.73 4.85
C VAL A 248 0.98 16.42 4.54
N ASN A 249 1.11 16.14 3.25
CA ASN A 249 1.91 15.06 2.72
C ASN A 249 2.77 15.58 1.57
N ARG A 250 3.91 14.93 1.33
CA ARG A 250 4.69 15.13 0.12
C ARG A 250 4.27 14.09 -0.92
N ILE A 251 3.79 14.53 -2.08
CA ILE A 251 3.33 13.69 -3.19
C ILE A 251 4.00 14.23 -4.46
N ASN A 252 4.68 13.38 -5.19
CA ASN A 252 5.40 13.75 -6.43
C ASN A 252 6.33 14.98 -6.29
N GLY A 253 6.92 15.15 -5.09
CA GLY A 253 7.81 16.29 -4.81
C GLY A 253 7.10 17.56 -4.31
N GLU A 254 5.78 17.62 -4.33
CA GLU A 254 4.98 18.77 -3.88
C GLU A 254 4.36 18.55 -2.50
N LEU A 255 4.13 19.62 -1.76
CA LEU A 255 3.40 19.59 -0.50
C LEU A 255 1.91 19.69 -0.76
N VAL A 256 1.17 18.64 -0.44
CA VAL A 256 -0.28 18.57 -0.63
C VAL A 256 -0.97 18.54 0.73
N VAL A 257 -1.81 19.53 0.99
CA VAL A 257 -2.69 19.56 2.17
C VAL A 257 -3.99 18.84 1.82
N SER A 258 -4.40 17.93 2.68
CA SER A 258 -5.61 17.13 2.50
C SER A 258 -6.34 16.92 3.82
N GLN A 259 -7.61 16.57 3.74
CA GLN A 259 -8.35 16.14 4.92
C GLN A 259 -7.82 14.81 5.47
N PRO A 260 -7.98 14.54 6.77
CA PRO A 260 -7.62 13.27 7.39
C PRO A 260 -8.33 12.08 6.72
N LYS A 261 -7.78 10.87 6.94
CA LYS A 261 -8.29 9.65 6.29
C LYS A 261 -9.69 9.25 6.72
N THR A 262 -10.05 9.57 7.95
CA THR A 262 -11.35 9.18 8.54
C THR A 262 -11.99 10.39 9.21
N PRO A 263 -13.32 10.48 9.26
CA PRO A 263 -14.03 11.53 10.01
C PRO A 263 -13.59 11.62 11.47
N ASN A 264 -13.32 10.49 12.11
CA ASN A 264 -12.86 10.42 13.51
C ASN A 264 -11.44 11.02 13.71
N SER A 265 -10.72 11.32 12.65
CA SER A 265 -9.42 12.02 12.74
C SER A 265 -9.59 13.54 12.85
N ILE A 266 -10.79 14.08 12.57
CA ILE A 266 -11.14 15.49 12.82
C ILE A 266 -11.52 15.59 14.29
N ARG A 267 -10.73 16.37 15.03
CA ARG A 267 -10.89 16.46 16.50
C ARG A 267 -10.36 17.77 17.04
N LYS A 268 -10.86 18.20 18.19
CA LYS A 268 -10.25 19.22 19.03
C LYS A 268 -9.42 18.56 20.13
N LEU A 269 -8.25 19.08 20.39
CA LEU A 269 -7.36 18.61 21.45
C LEU A 269 -7.14 19.73 22.45
N ALA A 270 -7.29 19.44 23.74
CA ALA A 270 -6.84 20.32 24.79
C ALA A 270 -5.30 20.34 24.80
N ILE A 271 -4.71 21.51 25.01
CA ILE A 271 -3.27 21.70 25.10
C ILE A 271 -2.91 22.39 26.43
N PRO A 272 -1.73 22.09 26.98
CA PRO A 272 -1.28 22.75 28.20
C PRO A 272 -1.08 24.26 27.99
N GLN A 273 -1.28 25.06 29.03
CA GLN A 273 -1.05 26.52 28.97
C GLN A 273 0.36 26.86 28.45
N ARG A 274 1.40 26.11 28.88
CA ARG A 274 2.76 26.31 28.38
C ARG A 274 2.88 26.11 26.85
N ALA A 275 2.09 25.21 26.26
CA ALA A 275 2.05 25.06 24.82
C ALA A 275 1.46 26.30 24.14
N VAL A 276 0.37 26.87 24.70
CA VAL A 276 -0.23 28.12 24.21
C VAL A 276 0.78 29.25 24.22
N GLU A 277 1.47 29.46 25.36
CA GLU A 277 2.51 30.48 25.50
C GLU A 277 3.60 30.36 24.44
N LEU A 278 4.16 29.13 24.26
CA LEU A 278 5.18 28.87 23.25
C LEU A 278 4.68 29.13 21.82
N LEU A 279 3.42 28.81 21.56
CA LEU A 279 2.81 29.06 20.25
C LEU A 279 2.62 30.56 20.00
N VAL A 280 2.17 31.32 21.01
CA VAL A 280 2.04 32.79 20.90
C VAL A 280 3.42 33.45 20.69
N GLU A 281 4.45 33.02 21.40
CA GLU A 281 5.82 33.45 21.18
C GLU A 281 6.29 33.14 19.74
N GLU A 282 5.95 31.95 19.21
CA GLU A 282 6.27 31.55 17.84
C GLU A 282 5.56 32.44 16.80
N HIS A 283 4.29 32.80 17.05
CA HIS A 283 3.55 33.74 16.20
C HIS A 283 4.22 35.10 16.09
N GLY A 284 4.74 35.60 17.21
CA GLY A 284 5.46 36.87 17.23
C GLY A 284 6.69 36.90 16.30
N LYS A 285 7.29 35.74 16.00
CA LYS A 285 8.40 35.64 15.04
C LYS A 285 7.93 35.69 13.57
N HIS A 286 6.69 35.28 13.30
CA HIS A 286 6.14 35.13 11.94
C HIS A 286 4.70 35.65 11.84
N PRO A 287 4.39 36.92 12.19
CA PRO A 287 3.03 37.44 12.36
C PRO A 287 2.21 37.46 11.07
N HIS A 288 2.84 37.43 9.92
CA HIS A 288 2.18 37.45 8.61
C HIS A 288 1.99 36.06 8.00
N SER A 289 2.52 35.01 8.62
CA SER A 289 2.35 33.65 8.12
C SER A 289 1.04 33.04 8.60
N PRO A 290 0.25 32.39 7.74
CA PRO A 290 -0.92 31.65 8.19
C PRO A 290 -0.57 30.37 8.94
N TYR A 291 0.65 29.85 8.78
CA TYR A 291 1.10 28.58 9.36
C TYR A 291 1.58 28.76 10.79
N LEU A 292 1.24 27.81 11.65
CA LEU A 292 1.72 27.74 13.03
C LEU A 292 3.25 27.54 13.07
N PHE A 293 3.77 26.71 12.17
CA PHE A 293 5.19 26.40 12.08
C PHE A 293 5.72 26.69 10.68
N VAL A 294 6.62 27.65 10.64
CA VAL A 294 7.20 28.17 9.39
C VAL A 294 8.58 27.59 9.15
N SER A 295 8.84 27.16 7.93
CA SER A 295 10.18 26.76 7.53
C SER A 295 11.10 27.98 7.48
N PRO A 296 12.20 27.99 8.24
CA PRO A 296 13.15 29.13 8.23
C PRO A 296 13.83 29.32 6.86
N LYS A 297 13.77 28.32 5.98
CA LYS A 297 14.38 28.40 4.65
C LYS A 297 13.45 29.00 3.60
N THR A 298 12.16 28.71 3.69
CA THR A 298 11.20 29.07 2.63
C THR A 298 10.17 30.11 3.07
N GLY A 299 10.05 30.41 4.36
CA GLY A 299 9.02 31.27 4.90
C GLY A 299 7.59 30.73 4.76
N THR A 300 7.45 29.47 4.33
CA THR A 300 6.17 28.79 4.13
C THR A 300 6.03 27.57 5.02
N MET A 301 5.02 26.73 4.78
CA MET A 301 4.80 25.46 5.49
C MET A 301 6.09 24.63 5.56
N PHE A 302 6.33 24.02 6.72
CA PHE A 302 7.50 23.17 6.93
C PHE A 302 7.38 21.88 6.12
N ASP A 303 8.43 21.53 5.36
CA ASP A 303 8.50 20.25 4.63
C ASP A 303 8.61 19.07 5.61
N PRO A 304 7.72 18.07 5.54
CA PRO A 304 7.70 16.95 6.47
C PRO A 304 9.00 16.15 6.53
N ASP A 305 9.75 16.03 5.43
CA ASP A 305 11.00 15.29 5.42
C ASP A 305 12.15 16.11 6.03
N SER A 306 12.18 17.42 5.78
CA SER A 306 13.11 18.34 6.44
C SER A 306 12.89 18.37 7.94
N PHE A 307 11.63 18.37 8.39
CA PHE A 307 11.28 18.32 9.81
C PHE A 307 11.72 17.00 10.47
N ARG A 308 11.52 15.86 9.78
CA ARG A 308 12.02 14.56 10.22
C ARG A 308 13.54 14.54 10.35
N HIS A 309 14.28 15.09 9.40
CA HIS A 309 15.74 15.18 9.47
C HIS A 309 16.20 16.04 10.66
N THR A 310 15.42 17.08 11.02
CA THR A 310 15.75 17.90 12.20
C THR A 310 15.57 17.09 13.49
N HIS A 311 14.49 16.31 13.60
CA HIS A 311 14.32 15.35 14.70
C HIS A 311 15.50 14.39 14.83
N GLU A 312 15.96 13.78 13.73
CA GLU A 312 17.13 12.90 13.71
C GLU A 312 18.41 13.62 14.19
N LYS A 313 18.59 14.88 13.81
CA LYS A 313 19.73 15.70 14.27
C LYS A 313 19.65 16.02 15.76
N ILE A 314 18.44 16.26 16.30
CA ILE A 314 18.23 16.47 17.74
C ILE A 314 18.62 15.20 18.50
N LEU A 315 18.10 14.03 18.13
CA LEU A 315 18.44 12.76 18.77
C LEU A 315 19.95 12.51 18.80
N LYS A 316 20.62 12.75 17.66
CA LYS A 316 22.07 12.59 17.55
C LYS A 316 22.81 13.55 18.48
N ALA A 317 22.38 14.80 18.58
CA ALA A 317 23.03 15.82 19.42
C ALA A 317 22.96 15.48 20.91
N ILE A 318 21.87 14.89 21.37
CA ILE A 318 21.67 14.50 22.77
C ILE A 318 22.16 13.07 23.09
N GLY A 319 22.77 12.39 22.11
CA GLY A 319 23.25 11.01 22.28
C GLY A 319 22.14 10.01 22.56
N ALA A 320 20.92 10.27 22.09
CA ALA A 320 19.79 9.35 22.23
C ALA A 320 19.78 8.29 21.12
N GLU A 321 19.21 7.13 21.44
CA GLU A 321 18.98 6.11 20.43
C GLU A 321 18.04 6.63 19.34
N HIS A 322 18.25 6.20 18.10
CA HIS A 322 17.40 6.57 16.99
C HIS A 322 15.99 6.02 17.16
N ILE A 323 15.02 6.92 17.26
CA ILE A 323 13.58 6.65 17.18
C ILE A 323 13.01 7.39 15.96
N ARG A 324 11.93 6.88 15.40
CA ARG A 324 11.25 7.57 14.30
C ARG A 324 10.47 8.76 14.85
N PHE A 325 10.20 9.77 14.03
CA PHE A 325 9.34 10.88 14.44
C PHE A 325 7.97 10.40 14.99
N HIS A 326 7.36 9.40 14.36
CA HIS A 326 6.08 8.85 14.83
C HIS A 326 6.17 8.19 16.22
N ASP A 327 7.36 7.81 16.64
CA ASP A 327 7.57 7.21 17.97
C ASP A 327 7.48 8.26 19.10
N LEU A 328 7.54 9.58 18.78
CA LEU A 328 7.20 10.66 19.73
C LEU A 328 5.72 10.60 20.15
N ARG A 329 4.83 10.25 19.22
CA ARG A 329 3.42 10.01 19.55
C ARG A 329 3.26 8.78 20.46
N HIS A 330 4.06 7.74 20.28
CA HIS A 330 4.09 6.60 21.20
C HIS A 330 4.65 7.00 22.57
N THR A 331 5.64 7.90 22.60
CA THR A 331 6.17 8.50 23.83
C THR A 331 5.08 9.23 24.58
N PHE A 332 4.34 10.13 23.90
CA PHE A 332 3.19 10.83 24.49
C PHE A 332 2.17 9.85 25.10
N ALA A 333 1.76 8.82 24.33
CA ALA A 333 0.79 7.84 24.82
C ALA A 333 1.28 7.07 26.04
N THR A 334 2.54 6.61 26.01
CA THR A 334 3.13 5.84 27.12
C THR A 334 3.24 6.69 28.38
N LEU A 335 3.66 7.95 28.26
CA LEU A 335 3.75 8.86 29.39
C LEU A 335 2.37 9.23 29.93
N SER A 336 1.42 9.52 29.06
CA SER A 336 0.04 9.80 29.48
C SER A 336 -0.56 8.66 30.30
N LEU A 337 -0.38 7.41 29.85
CA LEU A 337 -0.78 6.22 30.60
C LEU A 337 -0.05 6.08 31.93
N LYS A 338 1.28 6.30 31.95
CA LYS A 338 2.11 6.22 33.14
C LYS A 338 1.65 7.23 34.22
N TYR A 339 1.21 8.40 33.77
CA TYR A 339 0.73 9.48 34.66
C TYR A 339 -0.80 9.50 34.85
N GLY A 340 -1.49 8.41 34.52
CA GLY A 340 -2.88 8.20 34.89
C GLY A 340 -3.92 8.88 33.97
N VAL A 341 -3.52 9.30 32.78
CA VAL A 341 -4.49 9.83 31.80
C VAL A 341 -5.28 8.67 31.21
N ASP A 342 -6.63 8.77 31.22
CA ASP A 342 -7.51 7.75 30.70
C ASP A 342 -7.28 7.51 29.19
N LEU A 343 -7.27 6.23 28.78
CA LEU A 343 -7.11 5.82 27.39
C LEU A 343 -8.15 6.44 26.45
N SER A 344 -9.34 6.69 26.93
CA SER A 344 -10.41 7.33 26.14
C SER A 344 -10.06 8.77 25.73
N LEU A 345 -9.18 9.43 26.49
CA LEU A 345 -8.70 10.80 26.21
C LEU A 345 -7.45 10.79 25.30
N ILE A 346 -6.79 9.64 25.18
CA ILE A 346 -5.62 9.47 24.32
C ILE A 346 -6.10 9.00 22.94
N HIS A 347 -6.44 9.92 22.08
CA HIS A 347 -6.89 9.64 20.71
C HIS A 347 -5.80 9.04 19.82
N ILE A 348 -5.34 7.82 20.11
CA ILE A 348 -4.26 7.14 19.39
C ILE A 348 -4.80 5.96 18.58
#